data_f79072473b3611e1432c966e6b718316
#
_entry.id   f79072473b3611e1432c966e6b718316
#
_cell.length_a   1.000
_cell.length_b   1.000
_cell.length_c   1.000
_cell.angle_alpha   90.00
_cell.angle_beta   90.00
_cell.angle_gamma   90.00
#
_symmetry.space_group_name_H-M   'P 1'
#
loop_
_entity.id
_entity.type
_entity.pdbx_description
1 polymer ?
#
loop_
_entity_poly.entity_id
_entity_poly.type
_entity_poly.pdbx_seq_one_letter_code
_entity_poly.pdbx_strand_id
1 'polypeptide(L)'
;MTNVYHYGGYNLFFCNSEEYERAKESGIEFSALFCAKYPYHKQIVGYGKSCTRYNPEYLVAHRQDKHIMALNMVDANKPEFFSDEMILKGINFIQVELMSGRDVLVVCNQGESRSPTMCLMFLMIHGDFDYNMTHYEVFDQYKKIAPNWKPNSGILEYCIRFWHKVRKGGDLNENLH
;
A
#
# COMPACT_ATOMS: atom_id res chain seq x y z
N MET A 1 -12.05 9.34 -2.36
CA MET A 1 -11.41 8.06 -2.78
C MET A 1 -11.08 8.12 -4.27
N THR A 2 -9.90 7.64 -4.65
CA THR A 2 -9.45 7.57 -6.06
C THR A 2 -9.32 6.12 -6.48
N ASN A 3 -10.07 5.70 -7.52
CA ASN A 3 -9.93 4.38 -8.13
C ASN A 3 -8.71 4.37 -9.04
N VAL A 4 -7.82 3.40 -8.89
CA VAL A 4 -6.58 3.29 -9.66
C VAL A 4 -6.44 1.99 -10.45
N TYR A 5 -7.27 0.98 -10.15
CA TYR A 5 -7.20 -0.31 -10.82
C TYR A 5 -8.54 -1.04 -10.72
N HIS A 6 -8.87 -1.80 -11.78
CA HIS A 6 -10.07 -2.61 -11.84
C HIS A 6 -9.71 -4.04 -12.21
N TYR A 7 -10.23 -5.01 -11.45
CA TYR A 7 -9.99 -6.43 -11.67
C TYR A 7 -11.25 -7.25 -11.42
N GLY A 8 -11.74 -7.96 -12.44
CA GLY A 8 -12.84 -8.93 -12.29
C GLY A 8 -14.15 -8.38 -11.71
N GLY A 9 -14.42 -7.08 -11.87
CA GLY A 9 -15.59 -6.42 -11.28
C GLY A 9 -15.32 -5.69 -9.96
N TYR A 10 -14.09 -5.79 -9.42
CA TYR A 10 -13.68 -5.18 -8.15
C TYR A 10 -12.62 -4.10 -8.36
N ASN A 11 -12.49 -3.20 -7.41
CA ASN A 11 -11.70 -1.99 -7.57
C ASN A 11 -10.63 -1.85 -6.48
N LEU A 12 -9.50 -1.27 -6.86
CA LEU A 12 -8.48 -0.80 -5.93
C LEU A 12 -8.59 0.72 -5.80
N PHE A 13 -8.81 1.19 -4.57
CA PHE A 13 -8.86 2.60 -4.24
C PHE A 13 -7.74 2.98 -3.28
N PHE A 14 -7.29 4.24 -3.35
CA PHE A 14 -6.64 4.84 -2.20
C PHE A 14 -7.48 5.98 -1.63
N CYS A 15 -7.30 6.24 -0.34
CA CYS A 15 -8.04 7.27 0.38
C CYS A 15 -7.28 7.78 1.62
N ASN A 16 -7.81 8.86 2.19
CA ASN A 16 -7.43 9.35 3.50
C ASN A 16 -8.30 8.75 4.63
N SER A 17 -8.00 9.11 5.87
CA SER A 17 -8.71 8.60 7.05
C SER A 17 -10.19 8.96 7.06
N GLU A 18 -10.56 10.17 6.65
CA GLU A 18 -11.97 10.61 6.64
C GLU A 18 -12.79 9.88 5.58
N GLU A 19 -12.21 9.68 4.41
CA GLU A 19 -12.85 8.94 3.32
C GLU A 19 -13.06 7.48 3.70
N TYR A 20 -12.09 6.87 4.41
CA TYR A 20 -12.22 5.52 4.94
C TYR A 20 -13.37 5.41 5.95
N GLU A 21 -13.46 6.33 6.93
CA GLU A 21 -14.54 6.28 7.93
C GLU A 21 -15.93 6.48 7.26
N ARG A 22 -16.04 7.38 6.29
CA ARG A 22 -17.28 7.53 5.51
C ARG A 22 -17.65 6.28 4.73
N ALA A 23 -16.68 5.59 4.12
CA ALA A 23 -16.91 4.33 3.42
C ALA A 23 -17.41 3.25 4.38
N LYS A 24 -16.82 3.14 5.55
CA LYS A 24 -17.22 2.21 6.60
C LYS A 24 -18.64 2.49 7.12
N GLU A 25 -19.00 3.75 7.31
CA GLU A 25 -20.34 4.17 7.73
C GLU A 25 -21.40 3.89 6.66
N SER A 26 -21.05 3.83 5.39
CA SER A 26 -21.97 3.54 4.29
C SER A 26 -22.45 2.09 4.25
N GLY A 27 -21.84 1.19 5.05
CA GLY A 27 -22.21 -0.23 5.09
C GLY A 27 -21.73 -1.04 3.86
N ILE A 28 -20.91 -0.47 3.00
CA ILE A 28 -20.31 -1.19 1.87
C ILE A 28 -19.20 -2.11 2.40
N GLU A 29 -19.21 -3.37 1.96
CA GLU A 29 -18.14 -4.32 2.30
C GLU A 29 -16.91 -4.08 1.43
N PHE A 30 -15.75 -3.98 2.06
CA PHE A 30 -14.44 -3.86 1.41
C PHE A 30 -13.34 -4.40 2.31
N SER A 31 -12.17 -4.65 1.72
CA SER A 31 -10.95 -4.96 2.45
C SER A 31 -10.12 -3.69 2.65
N ALA A 32 -9.42 -3.56 3.78
CA ALA A 32 -8.65 -2.36 4.09
C ALA A 32 -7.17 -2.66 4.35
N LEU A 33 -6.29 -1.99 3.59
CA LEU A 33 -4.85 -1.96 3.82
C LEU A 33 -4.44 -0.60 4.41
N PHE A 34 -4.06 -0.58 5.68
CA PHE A 34 -3.61 0.63 6.35
C PHE A 34 -2.09 0.83 6.20
N CYS A 35 -1.69 1.85 5.47
CA CYS A 35 -0.32 2.27 5.28
C CYS A 35 0.09 3.35 6.31
N ALA A 36 -0.21 3.12 7.59
CA ALA A 36 0.08 4.08 8.65
C ALA A 36 0.28 3.41 10.01
N LYS A 37 1.43 3.71 10.64
CA LYS A 37 1.73 3.30 12.02
C LYS A 37 0.68 3.82 12.99
N TYR A 38 0.36 5.11 12.92
CA TYR A 38 -0.64 5.78 13.73
C TYR A 38 -1.79 6.28 12.87
N PRO A 39 -3.03 6.10 13.28
CA PRO A 39 -3.47 5.33 14.46
C PRO A 39 -3.52 3.81 14.23
N TYR A 40 -3.59 3.34 12.99
CA TYR A 40 -4.11 2.04 12.58
C TYR A 40 -3.28 0.84 13.08
N HIS A 41 -1.99 0.75 12.72
CA HIS A 41 -1.15 -0.36 13.16
C HIS A 41 -1.09 -0.44 14.70
N LYS A 42 -0.96 0.73 15.35
CA LYS A 42 -0.98 0.81 16.82
C LYS A 42 -2.27 0.26 17.42
N GLN A 43 -3.41 0.63 16.88
CA GLN A 43 -4.72 0.19 17.39
C GLN A 43 -4.94 -1.32 17.19
N ILE A 44 -4.54 -1.85 16.03
CA ILE A 44 -4.72 -3.26 15.69
C ILE A 44 -3.82 -4.16 16.54
N VAL A 45 -2.56 -3.77 16.75
CA VAL A 45 -1.60 -4.53 17.57
C VAL A 45 -1.78 -4.26 19.09
N GLY A 46 -2.25 -3.07 19.47
CA GLY A 46 -2.57 -2.73 20.85
C GLY A 46 -1.36 -2.27 21.69
N TYR A 47 -0.27 -1.79 21.09
CA TYR A 47 0.88 -1.31 21.86
C TYR A 47 0.72 0.15 22.37
N GLY A 48 1.40 0.46 23.48
CA GLY A 48 1.33 1.78 24.12
C GLY A 48 2.16 2.85 23.38
N LYS A 49 3.48 2.94 23.69
CA LYS A 49 4.38 3.98 23.11
C LYS A 49 5.00 3.55 21.78
N SER A 50 5.55 2.35 21.71
CA SER A 50 6.18 1.81 20.50
C SER A 50 6.01 0.30 20.42
N CYS A 51 5.88 -0.23 19.22
CA CYS A 51 5.99 -1.65 18.97
C CYS A 51 7.48 -2.04 18.99
N THR A 52 7.83 -3.09 19.70
CA THR A 52 9.20 -3.61 19.72
C THR A 52 9.44 -4.53 18.55
N ARG A 53 10.69 -4.63 18.08
CA ARG A 53 11.07 -5.53 16.97
C ARG A 53 10.87 -7.03 17.29
N TYR A 54 10.71 -7.38 18.57
CA TYR A 54 10.42 -8.75 19.01
C TYR A 54 8.93 -9.12 18.90
N ASN A 55 8.05 -8.14 18.65
CA ASN A 55 6.64 -8.43 18.41
C ASN A 55 6.51 -9.06 17.01
N PRO A 56 5.87 -10.23 16.86
CA PRO A 56 5.64 -10.87 15.57
C PRO A 56 4.90 -9.97 14.55
N GLU A 57 4.06 -9.06 15.05
CA GLU A 57 3.31 -8.10 14.25
C GLU A 57 4.04 -6.74 14.11
N TYR A 58 5.36 -6.69 14.36
CA TYR A 58 6.13 -5.44 14.32
C TYR A 58 6.02 -4.71 12.98
N LEU A 59 6.17 -5.43 11.88
CA LEU A 59 6.07 -4.84 10.53
C LEU A 59 4.66 -4.80 10.00
N VAL A 60 3.90 -5.88 10.22
CA VAL A 60 2.59 -6.11 9.61
C VAL A 60 1.67 -6.79 10.61
N ALA A 61 0.50 -6.21 10.83
CA ALA A 61 -0.59 -6.83 11.56
C ALA A 61 -1.71 -7.21 10.58
N HIS A 62 -2.12 -8.47 10.58
CA HIS A 62 -3.16 -8.99 9.70
C HIS A 62 -4.33 -9.55 10.52
N ARG A 63 -5.55 -9.17 10.17
CA ARG A 63 -6.81 -9.66 10.72
C ARG A 63 -7.64 -10.22 9.57
N GLN A 64 -7.36 -11.49 9.25
CA GLN A 64 -7.97 -12.16 8.10
C GLN A 64 -9.49 -12.24 8.19
N ASP A 65 -10.03 -12.49 9.39
CA ASP A 65 -11.46 -12.54 9.69
C ASP A 65 -12.18 -11.21 9.44
N LYS A 66 -11.43 -10.11 9.42
CA LYS A 66 -11.95 -8.75 9.19
C LYS A 66 -11.52 -8.15 7.85
N HIS A 67 -10.79 -8.89 7.03
CA HIS A 67 -10.20 -8.39 5.78
C HIS A 67 -9.42 -7.10 5.96
N ILE A 68 -8.59 -7.04 7.02
CA ILE A 68 -7.80 -5.86 7.39
C ILE A 68 -6.33 -6.24 7.52
N MET A 69 -5.47 -5.45 6.89
CA MET A 69 -4.03 -5.48 7.14
C MET A 69 -3.53 -4.09 7.49
N ALA A 70 -2.61 -3.97 8.45
CA ALA A 70 -1.98 -2.71 8.81
C ALA A 70 -0.45 -2.84 8.78
N LEU A 71 0.18 -1.90 8.12
CA LEU A 71 1.63 -1.79 7.99
C LEU A 71 2.17 -0.79 9.01
N ASN A 72 3.28 -1.13 9.68
CA ASN A 72 4.01 -0.20 10.56
C ASN A 72 4.73 0.88 9.73
N MET A 73 4.00 1.54 8.87
CA MET A 73 4.53 2.50 7.92
C MET A 73 4.51 3.92 8.49
N VAL A 74 5.68 4.54 8.57
CA VAL A 74 5.84 5.94 8.94
C VAL A 74 6.02 6.81 7.69
N ASP A 75 5.62 8.08 7.75
CA ASP A 75 5.82 9.03 6.66
C ASP A 75 7.21 9.67 6.79
N ALA A 76 8.22 8.85 6.55
CA ALA A 76 9.62 9.21 6.75
C ALA A 76 10.26 9.79 5.47
N ASN A 77 11.29 10.61 5.64
CA ASN A 77 12.04 11.21 4.54
C ASN A 77 13.27 10.38 4.10
N LYS A 78 13.41 9.14 4.60
CA LYS A 78 14.49 8.21 4.26
C LYS A 78 13.93 6.86 3.81
N PRO A 79 14.46 6.26 2.73
CA PRO A 79 13.95 5.00 2.18
C PRO A 79 14.17 3.79 3.10
N GLU A 80 15.13 3.83 4.02
CA GLU A 80 15.45 2.75 4.97
C GLU A 80 14.32 2.43 5.96
N PHE A 81 13.30 3.30 6.05
CA PHE A 81 12.10 3.04 6.85
C PHE A 81 11.08 2.14 6.15
N PHE A 82 11.31 1.81 4.88
CA PHE A 82 10.45 0.95 4.09
C PHE A 82 11.19 -0.35 3.76
N SER A 83 10.67 -1.50 4.19
CA SER A 83 11.26 -2.80 3.90
C SER A 83 10.51 -3.52 2.79
N ASP A 84 11.25 -4.30 1.98
CA ASP A 84 10.66 -5.12 0.93
C ASP A 84 9.61 -6.08 1.52
N GLU A 85 9.89 -6.70 2.67
CA GLU A 85 8.95 -7.59 3.35
C GLU A 85 7.59 -6.91 3.65
N MET A 86 7.62 -5.70 4.23
CA MET A 86 6.41 -4.95 4.55
C MET A 86 5.62 -4.58 3.29
N ILE A 87 6.31 -4.08 2.26
CA ILE A 87 5.69 -3.65 1.01
C ILE A 87 5.10 -4.84 0.24
N LEU A 88 5.85 -5.93 0.09
CA LEU A 88 5.39 -7.12 -0.63
C LEU A 88 4.20 -7.80 0.08
N LYS A 89 4.18 -7.85 1.41
CA LYS A 89 3.01 -8.33 2.16
C LYS A 89 1.78 -7.46 1.89
N GLY A 90 1.95 -6.14 1.83
CA GLY A 90 0.86 -5.22 1.47
C GLY A 90 0.36 -5.43 0.03
N ILE A 91 1.27 -5.57 -0.94
CA ILE A 91 0.93 -5.86 -2.34
C ILE A 91 0.21 -7.20 -2.48
N ASN A 92 0.71 -8.25 -1.83
CA ASN A 92 0.07 -9.56 -1.83
C ASN A 92 -1.34 -9.53 -1.20
N PHE A 93 -1.53 -8.77 -0.12
CA PHE A 93 -2.86 -8.58 0.47
C PHE A 93 -3.82 -7.95 -0.54
N ILE A 94 -3.43 -6.88 -1.24
CA ILE A 94 -4.25 -6.26 -2.28
C ILE A 94 -4.65 -7.29 -3.34
N GLN A 95 -3.67 -8.05 -3.85
CA GLN A 95 -3.91 -9.06 -4.88
C GLN A 95 -4.91 -10.13 -4.41
N VAL A 96 -4.69 -10.71 -3.23
CA VAL A 96 -5.52 -11.77 -2.67
C VAL A 96 -6.96 -11.30 -2.46
N GLU A 97 -7.16 -10.09 -1.92
CA GLU A 97 -8.50 -9.56 -1.65
C GLU A 97 -9.25 -9.24 -2.95
N LEU A 98 -8.60 -8.64 -3.95
CA LEU A 98 -9.20 -8.42 -5.28
C LEU A 98 -9.58 -9.75 -5.96
N MET A 99 -8.69 -10.76 -5.93
CA MET A 99 -8.96 -12.08 -6.48
C MET A 99 -10.06 -12.83 -5.72
N SER A 100 -10.26 -12.52 -4.45
CA SER A 100 -11.34 -13.06 -3.61
C SER A 100 -12.68 -12.34 -3.80
N GLY A 101 -12.74 -11.38 -4.72
CA GLY A 101 -13.97 -10.70 -5.05
C GLY A 101 -14.33 -9.57 -4.07
N ARG A 102 -13.36 -8.73 -3.67
CA ARG A 102 -13.57 -7.59 -2.79
C ARG A 102 -12.94 -6.33 -3.34
N ASP A 103 -13.62 -5.22 -3.16
CA ASP A 103 -12.98 -3.91 -3.30
C ASP A 103 -11.92 -3.73 -2.22
N VAL A 104 -10.81 -3.09 -2.57
CA VAL A 104 -9.70 -2.85 -1.63
C VAL A 104 -9.48 -1.35 -1.45
N LEU A 105 -9.53 -0.88 -0.21
CA LEU A 105 -9.18 0.47 0.18
C LEU A 105 -7.77 0.51 0.79
N VAL A 106 -6.86 1.21 0.15
CA VAL A 106 -5.52 1.49 0.69
C VAL A 106 -5.54 2.85 1.39
N VAL A 107 -5.29 2.86 2.68
CA VAL A 107 -5.56 4.00 3.57
C VAL A 107 -4.28 4.54 4.18
N CYS A 108 -4.08 5.85 4.16
CA CYS A 108 -3.14 6.53 5.04
C CYS A 108 -3.78 7.81 5.59
N ASN A 109 -3.08 8.54 6.45
CA ASN A 109 -3.71 9.67 7.15
C ASN A 109 -4.24 10.75 6.19
N GLN A 110 -3.45 11.15 5.20
CA GLN A 110 -3.76 12.24 4.27
C GLN A 110 -4.18 11.78 2.86
N GLY A 111 -3.93 10.53 2.50
CA GLY A 111 -4.25 10.03 1.16
C GLY A 111 -3.36 10.56 0.02
N GLU A 112 -2.26 11.25 0.33
CA GLU A 112 -1.42 11.91 -0.68
C GLU A 112 -0.04 11.26 -0.89
N SER A 113 0.51 10.57 0.11
CA SER A 113 1.87 10.02 0.09
C SER A 113 1.86 8.49 0.10
N ARG A 114 1.68 7.87 1.28
CA ARG A 114 1.86 6.42 1.48
C ARG A 114 0.84 5.53 0.77
N SER A 115 -0.45 5.81 0.91
CA SER A 115 -1.50 4.99 0.28
C SER A 115 -1.45 5.04 -1.24
N PRO A 116 -1.35 6.20 -1.92
CA PRO A 116 -1.23 6.19 -3.37
C PRO A 116 0.10 5.58 -3.86
N THR A 117 1.22 5.72 -3.10
CA THR A 117 2.47 5.08 -3.50
C THR A 117 2.43 3.56 -3.35
N MET A 118 1.71 3.04 -2.36
CA MET A 118 1.46 1.60 -2.25
C MET A 118 0.65 1.08 -3.44
N CYS A 119 -0.39 1.79 -3.86
CA CYS A 119 -1.14 1.46 -5.06
C CYS A 119 -0.26 1.52 -6.33
N LEU A 120 0.61 2.52 -6.45
CA LEU A 120 1.56 2.59 -7.56
C LEU A 120 2.49 1.38 -7.59
N MET A 121 3.07 0.96 -6.45
CA MET A 121 3.93 -0.21 -6.38
C MET A 121 3.17 -1.51 -6.70
N PHE A 122 1.91 -1.63 -6.33
CA PHE A 122 1.05 -2.71 -6.79
C PHE A 122 0.89 -2.70 -8.32
N LEU A 123 0.62 -1.53 -8.93
CA LEU A 123 0.49 -1.39 -10.38
C LEU A 123 1.79 -1.64 -11.13
N MET A 124 2.95 -1.41 -10.53
CA MET A 124 4.26 -1.73 -11.11
C MET A 124 4.46 -3.24 -11.33
N ILE A 125 3.77 -4.08 -10.56
CA ILE A 125 3.84 -5.55 -10.67
C ILE A 125 2.66 -6.10 -11.45
N HIS A 126 1.45 -5.60 -11.20
CA HIS A 126 0.18 -6.19 -11.66
C HIS A 126 -0.57 -5.32 -12.66
N GLY A 127 -0.10 -4.09 -12.91
CA GLY A 127 -0.67 -3.18 -13.91
C GLY A 127 -0.03 -3.34 -15.29
N ASP A 128 -0.43 -2.47 -16.21
CA ASP A 128 -0.02 -2.52 -17.62
C ASP A 128 1.19 -1.62 -17.92
N PHE A 129 2.07 -1.38 -16.95
CA PHE A 129 3.29 -0.61 -17.22
C PHE A 129 4.30 -1.43 -18.03
N ASP A 130 4.79 -0.84 -19.13
CA ASP A 130 5.89 -1.44 -19.90
C ASP A 130 7.18 -1.38 -19.08
N TYR A 131 7.82 -2.52 -18.87
CA TYR A 131 9.09 -2.63 -18.13
C TYR A 131 10.27 -1.89 -18.78
N ASN A 132 10.13 -1.45 -20.05
CA ASN A 132 11.11 -0.56 -20.68
C ASN A 132 10.99 0.90 -20.23
N MET A 133 9.88 1.28 -19.59
CA MET A 133 9.69 2.65 -19.12
C MET A 133 10.68 3.01 -18.02
N THR A 134 11.13 4.25 -18.03
CA THR A 134 11.82 4.85 -16.89
C THR A 134 10.81 5.10 -15.73
N HIS A 135 11.31 5.27 -14.53
CA HIS A 135 10.44 5.62 -13.40
C HIS A 135 9.73 6.97 -13.60
N TYR A 136 10.33 7.92 -14.34
CA TYR A 136 9.69 9.20 -14.67
C TYR A 136 8.45 9.01 -15.53
N GLU A 137 8.52 8.16 -16.55
CA GLU A 137 7.39 7.87 -17.44
C GLU A 137 6.27 7.15 -16.68
N VAL A 138 6.61 6.20 -15.80
CA VAL A 138 5.64 5.53 -14.93
C VAL A 138 4.96 6.54 -13.99
N PHE A 139 5.72 7.44 -13.38
CA PHE A 139 5.17 8.47 -12.49
C PHE A 139 4.29 9.46 -13.22
N ASP A 140 4.65 9.86 -14.45
CA ASP A 140 3.83 10.76 -15.26
C ASP A 140 2.51 10.10 -15.69
N GLN A 141 2.52 8.80 -16.00
CA GLN A 141 1.29 8.05 -16.25
C GLN A 141 0.45 7.95 -14.97
N TYR A 142 1.06 7.63 -13.84
CA TYR A 142 0.34 7.49 -12.57
C TYR A 142 -0.29 8.80 -12.11
N LYS A 143 0.36 9.94 -12.30
CA LYS A 143 -0.20 11.27 -11.98
C LYS A 143 -1.48 11.61 -12.73
N LYS A 144 -1.73 11.01 -13.89
CA LYS A 144 -2.99 11.21 -14.63
C LYS A 144 -4.19 10.62 -13.91
N ILE A 145 -4.00 9.53 -13.18
CA ILE A 145 -5.04 8.87 -12.39
C ILE A 145 -5.01 9.28 -10.90
N ALA A 146 -3.88 9.75 -10.41
CA ALA A 146 -3.66 10.19 -9.05
C ALA A 146 -3.05 11.61 -9.00
N PRO A 147 -3.77 12.65 -9.42
CA PRO A 147 -3.21 14.01 -9.57
C PRO A 147 -2.74 14.63 -8.25
N ASN A 148 -3.30 14.20 -7.12
CA ASN A 148 -2.92 14.66 -5.78
C ASN A 148 -1.78 13.85 -5.15
N TRP A 149 -1.15 12.94 -5.90
CA TRP A 149 -0.02 12.17 -5.41
C TRP A 149 1.20 13.05 -5.15
N LYS A 150 1.55 13.18 -3.87
CA LYS A 150 2.67 13.98 -3.35
C LYS A 150 3.46 13.15 -2.35
N PRO A 151 4.26 12.20 -2.82
CA PRO A 151 5.01 11.31 -1.93
C PRO A 151 6.07 12.08 -1.15
N ASN A 152 6.25 11.71 0.12
CA ASN A 152 7.41 12.13 0.88
C ASN A 152 8.70 11.55 0.26
N SER A 153 9.82 12.23 0.40
CA SER A 153 11.10 11.87 -0.25
C SER A 153 11.52 10.42 0.02
N GLY A 154 11.34 9.91 1.24
CA GLY A 154 11.73 8.55 1.58
C GLY A 154 10.95 7.48 0.83
N ILE A 155 9.62 7.58 0.78
CA ILE A 155 8.82 6.60 0.04
C ILE A 155 8.96 6.77 -1.47
N LEU A 156 9.21 8.00 -1.94
CA LEU A 156 9.50 8.25 -3.36
C LEU A 156 10.79 7.57 -3.79
N GLU A 157 11.87 7.75 -3.03
CA GLU A 157 13.15 7.12 -3.31
C GLU A 157 13.06 5.58 -3.22
N TYR A 158 12.34 5.06 -2.22
CA TYR A 158 12.07 3.63 -2.14
C TYR A 158 11.31 3.13 -3.37
N CYS A 159 10.28 3.83 -3.82
CA CYS A 159 9.48 3.49 -5.00
C CYS A 159 10.33 3.46 -6.30
N ILE A 160 11.27 4.39 -6.45
CA ILE A 160 12.23 4.39 -7.57
C ILE A 160 13.10 3.11 -7.53
N ARG A 161 13.66 2.78 -6.37
CA ARG A 161 14.47 1.56 -6.17
C ARG A 161 13.64 0.30 -6.45
N PHE A 162 12.38 0.29 -6.00
CA PHE A 162 11.44 -0.80 -6.23
C PHE A 162 11.19 -1.02 -7.73
N TRP A 163 10.90 0.05 -8.49
CA TRP A 163 10.73 -0.04 -9.95
C TRP A 163 11.96 -0.62 -10.65
N HIS A 164 13.17 -0.21 -10.24
CA HIS A 164 14.39 -0.77 -10.80
C HIS A 164 14.57 -2.27 -10.50
N LYS A 165 14.09 -2.77 -9.36
CA LYS A 165 14.09 -4.20 -9.04
C LYS A 165 13.09 -4.96 -9.93
N VAL A 166 11.87 -4.47 -10.04
CA VAL A 166 10.80 -5.06 -10.87
C VAL A 166 11.26 -5.20 -12.32
N ARG A 167 11.80 -4.14 -12.91
CA ARG A 167 12.27 -4.14 -14.31
C ARG A 167 13.39 -5.14 -14.61
N LYS A 168 14.23 -5.43 -13.64
CA LYS A 168 15.34 -6.37 -13.80
C LYS A 168 14.91 -7.85 -13.69
N GLY A 169 13.64 -8.13 -13.52
CA GLY A 169 13.16 -9.48 -13.23
C GLY A 169 13.68 -9.99 -11.89
N GLY A 170 14.04 -9.07 -10.98
CA GLY A 170 14.51 -9.41 -9.65
C GLY A 170 13.46 -10.26 -8.94
N ASP A 171 13.90 -11.36 -8.36
CA ASP A 171 13.03 -12.29 -7.64
C ASP A 171 12.47 -11.59 -6.39
N LEU A 172 11.34 -10.93 -6.57
CA LEU A 172 10.62 -10.29 -5.46
C LEU A 172 10.04 -11.34 -4.51
N ASN A 173 10.07 -12.63 -4.90
CA ASN A 173 9.46 -13.74 -4.17
C ASN A 173 10.39 -14.41 -3.15
N GLU A 174 11.70 -14.17 -3.19
CA GLU A 174 12.62 -14.80 -2.21
C GLU A 174 12.33 -14.43 -0.74
N ASN A 175 11.47 -13.44 -0.47
CA ASN A 175 11.12 -12.98 0.88
C ASN A 175 9.65 -13.20 1.28
N LEU A 176 8.88 -14.00 0.53
CA LEU A 176 7.45 -14.23 0.81
C LEU A 176 7.15 -15.58 1.50
N HIS A 177 8.19 -16.32 1.92
CA HIS A 177 8.05 -17.59 2.64
C HIS A 177 8.37 -17.50 4.12
#